data_79bb988dbfcbdf1b3bf0747e00e07547
#
_entry.id   79bb988dbfcbdf1b3bf0747e00e07547
#
_cell.length_a   1.000
_cell.length_b   1.000
_cell.length_c   1.000
_cell.angle_alpha   90.00
_cell.angle_beta   90.00
_cell.angle_gamma   90.00
#
_symmetry.space_group_name_H-M   'P 1'
#
loop_
_entity.id
_entity.type
_entity.pdbx_description
1 polymer ?
#
loop_
_entity_poly.entity_id
_entity_poly.type
_entity_poly.pdbx_seq_one_letter_code
_entity_poly.pdbx_strand_id
1 'polypeptide(L)'
;MAEIQFSRGVKEDVIPDVKITRSKDGSNGTATFYFQNPSALSNSSTDEITGMYMIDEEGELVTREVKAKFINGKPEALEVFYAIKSPEEWERFIRFMNRYAEENELGFTKS
;
A
#
# COMPACT_ATOMS: atom_id res chain seq x y z
N MET A 1 -3.79 6.40 -14.16
CA MET A 1 -4.48 6.51 -12.90
C MET A 1 -3.99 5.44 -11.92
N ALA A 2 -3.74 5.80 -10.67
CA ALA A 2 -3.20 4.86 -9.69
C ALA A 2 -4.09 4.83 -8.45
N GLU A 3 -4.42 3.64 -7.97
CA GLU A 3 -5.24 3.50 -6.78
C GLU A 3 -4.84 2.27 -5.97
N ILE A 4 -5.26 2.26 -4.70
CA ILE A 4 -5.05 1.14 -3.79
C ILE A 4 -6.42 0.57 -3.40
N GLN A 5 -6.52 -0.76 -3.39
CA GLN A 5 -7.74 -1.47 -2.98
C GLN A 5 -7.35 -2.54 -1.96
N PHE A 6 -8.18 -2.73 -0.94
CA PHE A 6 -8.03 -3.84 0.00
C PHE A 6 -9.02 -4.96 -0.31
N SER A 7 -10.08 -4.63 -1.02
CA SER A 7 -11.04 -5.59 -1.57
C SER A 7 -11.20 -5.25 -3.03
N ARG A 8 -11.18 -6.24 -3.90
CA ARG A 8 -11.21 -5.98 -5.34
C ARG A 8 -12.45 -5.18 -5.73
N GLY A 9 -12.22 -4.11 -6.48
CA GLY A 9 -13.28 -3.23 -6.95
C GLY A 9 -13.63 -2.10 -5.98
N VAL A 10 -13.01 -2.04 -4.79
CA VAL A 10 -13.31 -1.03 -3.78
C VAL A 10 -12.07 -0.18 -3.54
N LYS A 11 -12.09 1.05 -4.04
CA LYS A 11 -10.98 1.98 -3.89
C LYS A 11 -10.84 2.42 -2.43
N GLU A 12 -9.63 2.38 -1.90
CA GLU A 12 -9.33 2.92 -0.58
C GLU A 12 -9.06 4.42 -0.71
N ASP A 13 -9.86 5.22 0.00
CA ASP A 13 -9.77 6.69 -0.08
C ASP A 13 -8.74 7.30 0.87
N VAL A 14 -8.37 6.59 1.92
CA VAL A 14 -7.40 7.10 2.89
C VAL A 14 -6.00 6.96 2.35
N ILE A 15 -5.22 8.04 2.44
CA ILE A 15 -3.84 8.08 1.97
C ILE A 15 -2.92 7.57 3.07
N PRO A 16 -2.07 6.57 2.80
CA PRO A 16 -1.20 6.00 3.82
C PRO A 16 0.08 6.81 4.02
N ASP A 17 0.72 6.58 5.16
CA ASP A 17 2.12 6.94 5.32
C ASP A 17 2.94 5.81 4.71
N VAL A 18 3.92 6.13 3.90
CA VAL A 18 4.73 5.13 3.20
C VAL A 18 6.19 5.31 3.54
N LYS A 19 6.82 4.20 3.90
CA LYS A 19 8.26 4.18 4.20
C LYS A 19 8.89 3.11 3.29
N ILE A 20 9.92 3.51 2.53
CA ILE A 20 10.56 2.62 1.58
C ILE A 20 12.04 2.50 1.95
N THR A 21 12.51 1.25 2.09
CA THR A 21 13.92 0.97 2.32
C THR A 21 14.44 0.14 1.16
N ARG A 22 15.71 0.35 0.80
CA ARG A 22 16.36 -0.36 -0.28
C ARG A 22 17.70 -0.91 0.22
N SER A 23 18.05 -2.11 -0.19
CA SER A 23 19.33 -2.71 0.17
C SER A 23 20.49 -1.91 -0.43
N LYS A 24 21.68 -2.05 0.17
CA LYS A 24 22.86 -1.30 -0.30
C LYS A 24 23.24 -1.62 -1.73
N ASP A 25 23.05 -2.86 -2.16
CA ASP A 25 23.37 -3.27 -3.53
C ASP A 25 22.24 -3.00 -4.51
N GLY A 26 21.10 -2.50 -4.02
CA GLY A 26 19.96 -2.17 -4.86
C GLY A 26 19.16 -3.35 -5.38
N SER A 27 19.48 -4.56 -4.95
CA SER A 27 18.83 -5.78 -5.47
C SER A 27 17.45 -6.03 -4.88
N ASN A 28 17.16 -5.49 -3.70
CA ASN A 28 15.86 -5.66 -3.06
C ASN A 28 15.51 -4.49 -2.18
N GLY A 29 14.28 -4.48 -1.69
CA GLY A 29 13.81 -3.46 -0.78
C GLY A 29 12.49 -3.86 -0.14
N THR A 30 12.00 -3.01 0.73
CA THR A 30 10.72 -3.21 1.42
C THR A 30 9.98 -1.89 1.49
N ALA A 31 8.69 -1.94 1.21
CA ALA A 31 7.81 -0.81 1.41
C ALA A 31 6.84 -1.14 2.53
N THR A 32 6.67 -0.20 3.47
CA THR A 32 5.71 -0.33 4.56
C THR A 32 4.69 0.77 4.42
N PHE A 33 3.42 0.38 4.40
CA PHE A 33 2.30 1.31 4.30
C PHE A 33 1.54 1.29 5.61
N TYR A 34 1.21 2.47 6.13
CA TYR A 34 0.41 2.58 7.34
C TYR A 34 -0.84 3.41 7.03
N PHE A 35 -2.00 2.76 7.12
CA PHE A 35 -3.29 3.41 6.87
C PHE A 35 -3.98 3.62 8.20
N GLN A 36 -4.17 4.87 8.61
CA GLN A 36 -4.88 5.18 9.84
C GLN A 36 -6.36 5.37 9.54
N ASN A 37 -7.20 4.61 10.22
CA ASN A 37 -8.65 4.62 10.03
C ASN A 37 -9.05 4.50 8.56
N PRO A 38 -8.53 3.47 7.85
CA PRO A 38 -8.87 3.35 6.43
C PRO A 38 -10.33 3.03 6.21
N SER A 39 -10.84 3.41 5.04
CA SER A 39 -12.24 3.14 4.68
C SER A 39 -12.57 1.66 4.74
N ALA A 40 -11.60 0.80 4.45
CA ALA A 40 -11.77 -0.65 4.49
C ALA A 40 -12.15 -1.17 5.89
N LEU A 41 -11.83 -0.42 6.94
CA LEU A 41 -12.15 -0.79 8.32
C LEU A 41 -13.37 -0.06 8.87
N SER A 42 -14.05 0.74 8.05
CA SER A 42 -15.21 1.49 8.52
C SER A 42 -16.37 0.55 8.83
N ASN A 43 -17.22 0.97 9.77
CA ASN A 43 -18.38 0.16 10.16
C ASN A 43 -19.38 -0.06 9.02
N SER A 44 -19.34 0.80 8.00
CA SER A 44 -20.23 0.68 6.85
C SER A 44 -19.67 -0.27 5.78
N SER A 45 -18.42 -0.69 5.91
CA SER A 45 -17.83 -1.60 4.94
C SER A 45 -18.21 -3.04 5.25
N THR A 46 -18.71 -3.76 4.24
CA THR A 46 -19.02 -5.18 4.36
C THR A 46 -18.06 -6.03 3.52
N ASP A 47 -17.10 -5.38 2.86
CA ASP A 47 -16.17 -6.08 1.97
C ASP A 47 -15.03 -6.70 2.75
N GLU A 48 -14.68 -7.93 2.40
CA GLU A 48 -13.58 -8.63 3.03
C GLU A 48 -12.23 -8.13 2.51
N ILE A 49 -11.30 -7.89 3.43
CA ILE A 49 -9.94 -7.51 3.06
C ILE A 49 -9.19 -8.78 2.65
N THR A 50 -8.79 -8.86 1.40
CA THR A 50 -8.11 -10.04 0.85
C THR A 50 -6.64 -9.80 0.55
N GLY A 51 -6.17 -8.56 0.66
CA GLY A 51 -4.80 -8.18 0.38
C GLY A 51 -4.75 -6.70 0.11
N MET A 52 -3.59 -6.21 -0.34
CA MET A 52 -3.50 -4.85 -0.85
C MET A 52 -3.16 -4.91 -2.34
N TYR A 53 -3.99 -4.30 -3.14
CA TYR A 53 -3.86 -4.25 -4.60
C TYR A 53 -3.48 -2.84 -5.00
N MET A 54 -2.31 -2.69 -5.62
CA MET A 54 -1.82 -1.40 -6.12
C MET A 54 -2.02 -1.42 -7.63
N ILE A 55 -2.98 -0.65 -8.11
CA ILE A 55 -3.46 -0.73 -9.50
C ILE A 55 -3.15 0.56 -10.23
N ASP A 56 -2.53 0.43 -11.41
CA ASP A 56 -2.29 1.57 -12.28
C ASP A 56 -2.42 1.13 -13.75
N GLU A 57 -2.06 2.00 -14.67
CA GLU A 57 -2.18 1.72 -16.10
C GLU A 57 -1.32 0.56 -16.59
N GLU A 58 -0.28 0.18 -15.85
CA GLU A 58 0.57 -0.96 -16.20
C GLU A 58 0.04 -2.29 -15.67
N GLY A 59 -0.95 -2.26 -14.78
CA GLY A 59 -1.50 -3.47 -14.16
C GLY A 59 -1.54 -3.35 -12.65
N GLU A 60 -1.42 -4.47 -11.95
CA GLU A 60 -1.49 -4.45 -10.50
C GLU A 60 -0.27 -5.08 -9.84
N LEU A 61 0.03 -4.57 -8.63
CA LEU A 61 0.99 -5.15 -7.72
C LEU A 61 0.21 -5.59 -6.49
N VAL A 62 0.48 -6.79 -5.98
CA VAL A 62 -0.33 -7.38 -4.91
C VAL A 62 0.55 -7.83 -3.76
N THR A 63 0.11 -7.56 -2.54
CA THR A 63 0.69 -8.17 -1.35
C THR A 63 -0.43 -8.63 -0.43
N ARG A 64 -0.19 -9.73 0.27
CA ARG A 64 -1.13 -10.24 1.26
C ARG A 64 -0.63 -10.04 2.68
N GLU A 65 0.51 -9.36 2.86
CA GLU A 65 1.07 -9.06 4.16
C GLU A 65 0.39 -7.80 4.75
N VAL A 66 -0.88 -7.96 5.10
CA VAL A 66 -1.72 -6.90 5.65
C VAL A 66 -2.06 -7.26 7.08
N LYS A 67 -1.75 -6.36 8.01
CA LYS A 67 -2.04 -6.58 9.43
C LYS A 67 -2.91 -5.47 9.97
N ALA A 68 -3.94 -5.84 10.70
CA ALA A 68 -4.79 -4.87 11.39
C ALA A 68 -4.17 -4.53 12.74
N LYS A 69 -4.18 -3.27 13.09
CA LYS A 69 -3.77 -2.78 14.41
C LYS A 69 -5.02 -2.49 15.21
N PHE A 70 -5.12 -3.08 16.39
CA PHE A 70 -6.29 -2.95 17.25
C PHE A 70 -6.01 -2.01 18.40
N ILE A 71 -6.98 -1.16 18.72
CA ILE A 71 -6.94 -0.28 19.88
C ILE A 71 -8.26 -0.49 20.61
N ASN A 72 -8.17 -0.89 21.89
CA ASN A 72 -9.34 -1.19 22.72
C ASN A 72 -10.28 -2.21 22.05
N GLY A 73 -9.70 -3.23 21.41
CA GLY A 73 -10.45 -4.30 20.77
C GLY A 73 -11.04 -3.98 19.43
N LYS A 74 -10.80 -2.78 18.89
CA LYS A 74 -11.32 -2.38 17.58
C LYS A 74 -10.17 -2.17 16.59
N PRO A 75 -10.33 -2.63 15.34
CA PRO A 75 -9.30 -2.37 14.34
C PRO A 75 -9.33 -0.89 13.94
N GLU A 76 -8.18 -0.22 14.06
CA GLU A 76 -8.07 1.20 13.76
C GLU A 76 -7.09 1.54 12.67
N ALA A 77 -6.20 0.62 12.32
CA ALA A 77 -5.20 0.88 11.30
C ALA A 77 -4.84 -0.40 10.57
N LEU A 78 -4.34 -0.26 9.35
CA LEU A 78 -3.78 -1.37 8.59
C LEU A 78 -2.31 -1.07 8.33
N GLU A 79 -1.46 -2.05 8.61
CA GLU A 79 -0.05 -1.99 8.32
C GLU A 79 0.25 -3.02 7.24
N VAL A 80 0.89 -2.60 6.16
CA VAL A 80 1.09 -3.45 4.99
C VAL A 80 2.57 -3.48 4.63
N PHE A 81 3.07 -4.69 4.33
CA PHE A 81 4.45 -4.88 3.90
C PHE A 81 4.46 -5.38 2.46
N TYR A 82 5.27 -4.74 1.64
CA TYR A 82 5.47 -5.17 0.26
C TYR A 82 6.96 -5.40 0.03
N ALA A 83 7.32 -6.66 -0.27
CA ALA A 83 8.72 -7.03 -0.52
C ALA A 83 9.05 -6.84 -2.00
N ILE A 84 10.13 -6.15 -2.27
CA ILE A 84 10.62 -5.86 -3.62
C ILE A 84 11.89 -6.69 -3.80
N LYS A 85 11.87 -7.65 -4.72
CA LYS A 85 12.89 -8.70 -4.78
C LYS A 85 13.89 -8.56 -5.91
N SER A 86 13.73 -7.58 -6.79
CA SER A 86 14.65 -7.38 -7.92
C SER A 86 14.67 -5.92 -8.33
N PRO A 87 15.70 -5.48 -9.09
CA PRO A 87 15.73 -4.12 -9.63
C PRO A 87 14.52 -3.80 -10.52
N GLU A 88 14.06 -4.79 -11.30
CA GLU A 88 12.89 -4.60 -12.17
C GLU A 88 11.62 -4.36 -11.35
N GLU A 89 11.44 -5.14 -10.27
CA GLU A 89 10.31 -4.94 -9.37
C GLU A 89 10.40 -3.60 -8.67
N TRP A 90 11.62 -3.17 -8.32
CA TRP A 90 11.85 -1.87 -7.72
C TRP A 90 11.38 -0.75 -8.64
N GLU A 91 11.82 -0.79 -9.89
CA GLU A 91 11.45 0.24 -10.86
C GLU A 91 9.96 0.27 -11.12
N ARG A 92 9.34 -0.92 -11.24
CA ARG A 92 7.89 -1.04 -11.44
C ARG A 92 7.13 -0.45 -10.25
N PHE A 93 7.57 -0.76 -9.03
CA PHE A 93 6.96 -0.24 -7.82
C PHE A 93 7.08 1.28 -7.73
N ILE A 94 8.26 1.81 -8.03
CA ILE A 94 8.49 3.25 -7.98
C ILE A 94 7.62 3.99 -9.01
N ARG A 95 7.42 3.41 -10.19
CA ARG A 95 6.51 4.01 -11.17
C ARG A 95 5.09 4.12 -10.63
N PHE A 96 4.61 3.06 -9.96
CA PHE A 96 3.31 3.11 -9.29
C PHE A 96 3.28 4.20 -8.23
N MET A 97 4.27 4.22 -7.35
CA MET A 97 4.30 5.19 -6.25
C MET A 97 4.36 6.63 -6.74
N ASN A 98 5.10 6.89 -7.81
CA ASN A 98 5.15 8.24 -8.37
C ASN A 98 3.78 8.68 -8.90
N ARG A 99 3.06 7.78 -9.56
CA ARG A 99 1.72 8.06 -10.06
C ARG A 99 0.74 8.28 -8.91
N TYR A 100 0.80 7.40 -7.92
CA TYR A 100 -0.08 7.46 -6.77
C TYR A 100 0.18 8.74 -5.95
N ALA A 101 1.44 9.06 -5.71
CA ALA A 101 1.82 10.25 -4.95
C ALA A 101 1.39 11.52 -5.67
N GLU A 102 1.58 11.59 -6.98
CA GLU A 102 1.20 12.75 -7.78
C GLU A 102 -0.32 12.98 -7.75
N GLU A 103 -1.09 11.91 -7.91
CA GLU A 103 -2.55 12.00 -7.93
C GLU A 103 -3.16 12.28 -6.56
N ASN A 104 -2.45 11.96 -5.48
CA ASN A 104 -2.98 12.09 -4.12
C ASN A 104 -2.19 13.07 -3.25
N GLU A 105 -1.29 13.84 -3.85
CA GLU A 105 -0.46 14.82 -3.15
C GLU A 105 0.31 14.22 -1.97
N LEU A 106 0.79 13.00 -2.15
CA LEU A 106 1.51 12.26 -1.13
C LEU A 106 3.02 12.43 -1.28
N GLY A 107 3.70 12.78 -0.18
CA GLY A 107 5.14 12.67 -0.11
C GLY A 107 5.49 11.33 0.53
N PHE A 108 6.56 10.68 0.08
CA PHE A 108 7.01 9.45 0.73
C PHE A 108 8.53 9.48 0.91
N THR A 109 9.00 8.74 1.94
CA THR A 109 10.41 8.73 2.33
C THR A 109 11.10 7.49 1.78
N LYS A 110 12.26 7.70 1.16
CA LYS A 110 13.14 6.60 0.71
C LYS A 110 14.36 6.55 1.63
N SER A 111 14.77 5.35 1.97
CA SER A 111 15.98 5.12 2.78
C SER A 111 16.97 4.26 2.03
#